data_a1ab17835a2e1602c83fc42586852e81
#
_entry.id   a1ab17835a2e1602c83fc42586852e81
#
_cell.length_a   1.000
_cell.length_b   1.000
_cell.length_c   1.000
_cell.angle_alpha   90.00
_cell.angle_beta   90.00
_cell.angle_gamma   90.00
#
_symmetry.space_group_name_H-M   'P 1'
#
loop_
_entity.id
_entity.type
_entity.pdbx_description
1 polymer ?
#
loop_
_entity_poly.entity_id
_entity_poly.type
_entity_poly.pdbx_seq_one_letter_code
_entity_poly.pdbx_strand_id
1 'polypeptide(L)'
;MDGLRETAAGSGKIGTTGRGIGPAYEDKVGRRAIRFGDLQDLDKLQGRLEKLVDYHNKILVHLYDAKPIPFEDVMDELRNHQGLFQKFHSGTQDLLRGWVKENKKIIFEGAQGSMLDIDHGTYPYVT
;
A
#
# COMPACT_ATOMS: atom_id res chain seq x y z
N MET A 1 -1.21 -1.93 11.40
CA MET A 1 -1.07 -0.47 11.65
C MET A 1 -2.43 0.21 11.80
N ASP A 2 -3.31 0.25 10.77
CA ASP A 2 -4.60 0.97 10.84
C ASP A 2 -5.43 0.64 12.06
N GLY A 3 -5.70 -0.62 12.32
CA GLY A 3 -6.51 -1.03 13.48
C GLY A 3 -5.94 -0.58 14.82
N LEU A 4 -4.62 -0.55 14.95
CA LEU A 4 -3.96 -0.06 16.18
C LEU A 4 -4.08 1.46 16.31
N ARG A 5 -3.95 2.21 15.21
CA ARG A 5 -4.17 3.66 15.18
C ARG A 5 -5.60 4.01 15.59
N GLU A 6 -6.58 3.32 14.99
CA GLU A 6 -7.99 3.49 15.33
C GLU A 6 -8.27 3.17 16.80
N THR A 7 -7.67 2.10 17.32
CA THR A 7 -7.83 1.73 18.74
C THR A 7 -7.21 2.80 19.65
N ALA A 8 -6.02 3.28 19.33
CA ALA A 8 -5.33 4.32 20.10
C ALA A 8 -6.04 5.68 20.05
N ALA A 9 -6.74 5.99 18.96
CA ALA A 9 -7.47 7.26 18.80
C ALA A 9 -8.73 7.37 19.66
N GLY A 10 -9.23 6.27 20.22
CA GLY A 10 -10.41 6.31 21.12
C GLY A 10 -11.63 6.97 20.46
N SER A 11 -12.07 8.12 21.00
CA SER A 11 -13.19 8.89 20.44
C SER A 11 -12.82 9.66 19.16
N GLY A 12 -11.53 9.80 18.84
CA GLY A 12 -11.03 10.48 17.64
C GLY A 12 -10.88 9.56 16.42
N LYS A 13 -11.52 8.41 16.41
CA LYS A 13 -11.47 7.46 15.29
C LYS A 13 -11.95 8.09 14.00
N ILE A 14 -11.23 7.83 12.91
CA ILE A 14 -11.63 8.23 11.57
C ILE A 14 -12.62 7.22 10.96
N GLY A 15 -12.56 5.96 11.37
CA GLY A 15 -13.40 4.89 10.84
C GLY A 15 -12.83 4.28 9.57
N THR A 16 -11.52 4.00 9.56
CA THR A 16 -10.85 3.38 8.41
C THR A 16 -11.33 1.96 8.16
N THR A 17 -11.18 1.49 6.93
CA THR A 17 -11.50 0.08 6.57
C THR A 17 -10.49 -0.93 7.13
N GLY A 18 -9.40 -0.46 7.77
CA GLY A 18 -8.37 -1.31 8.37
C GLY A 18 -7.51 -2.09 7.37
N ARG A 19 -7.51 -1.67 6.10
CA ARG A 19 -6.79 -2.37 5.01
C ARG A 19 -5.39 -1.83 4.73
N GLY A 20 -4.88 -0.91 5.53
CA GLY A 20 -3.51 -0.42 5.43
C GLY A 20 -3.29 0.64 4.34
N ILE A 21 -4.34 1.27 3.81
CA ILE A 21 -4.21 2.28 2.74
C ILE A 21 -3.45 3.51 3.22
N GLY A 22 -3.80 4.05 4.39
CA GLY A 22 -3.10 5.20 4.99
C GLY A 22 -1.61 4.93 5.21
N PRO A 23 -1.22 3.87 5.93
CA PRO A 23 0.18 3.48 6.09
C PRO A 23 0.93 3.25 4.77
N ALA A 24 0.27 2.69 3.75
CA ALA A 24 0.88 2.50 2.43
C ALA A 24 1.17 3.84 1.73
N TYR A 25 0.28 4.82 1.85
CA TYR A 25 0.53 6.18 1.36
C TYR A 25 1.67 6.86 2.10
N GLU A 26 1.73 6.74 3.42
CA GLU A 26 2.84 7.27 4.23
C GLU A 26 4.18 6.68 3.79
N ASP A 27 4.23 5.37 3.56
CA ASP A 27 5.43 4.70 3.09
C ASP A 27 5.83 5.17 1.69
N LYS A 28 4.85 5.38 0.80
CA LYS A 28 5.10 5.89 -0.55
C LYS A 28 5.71 7.29 -0.51
N VAL A 29 5.10 8.23 0.24
CA VAL A 29 5.60 9.60 0.37
C VAL A 29 6.92 9.64 1.15
N GLY A 30 7.07 8.77 2.16
CA GLY A 30 8.30 8.56 2.92
C GLY A 30 9.41 7.85 2.14
N ARG A 31 9.18 7.47 0.88
CA ARG A 31 10.14 6.84 -0.05
C ARG A 31 10.72 5.51 0.44
N ARG A 32 9.98 4.78 1.29
CA ARG A 32 10.32 3.44 1.79
C ARG A 32 9.41 2.34 1.28
N ALA A 33 8.31 2.70 0.58
CA ALA A 33 7.35 1.74 0.07
C ALA A 33 7.97 0.74 -0.91
N ILE A 34 7.40 -0.45 -0.90
CA ILE A 34 7.59 -1.44 -1.96
C ILE A 34 6.63 -1.10 -3.10
N ARG A 35 7.16 -1.03 -4.31
CA ARG A 35 6.37 -0.74 -5.51
C ARG A 35 6.03 -2.06 -6.21
N PHE A 36 4.91 -2.07 -6.96
CA PHE A 36 4.49 -3.28 -7.66
C PHE A 36 5.58 -3.85 -8.59
N GLY A 37 6.36 -2.99 -9.25
CA GLY A 37 7.49 -3.41 -10.06
C GLY A 37 8.62 -4.12 -9.29
N ASP A 38 8.79 -3.83 -8.00
CA ASP A 38 9.81 -4.49 -7.18
C ASP A 38 9.47 -5.97 -6.94
N LEU A 39 8.18 -6.35 -7.01
CA LEU A 39 7.69 -7.71 -6.79
C LEU A 39 8.07 -8.68 -7.92
N GLN A 40 8.66 -8.19 -8.99
CA GLN A 40 9.14 -9.02 -10.10
C GLN A 40 10.37 -9.84 -9.72
N ASP A 41 11.16 -9.36 -8.76
CA ASP A 41 12.41 -9.97 -8.33
C ASP A 41 12.50 -9.90 -6.80
N LEU A 42 11.97 -10.93 -6.14
CA LEU A 42 11.88 -10.99 -4.68
C LEU A 42 13.26 -11.10 -4.02
N ASP A 43 14.25 -11.67 -4.71
CA ASP A 43 15.61 -11.77 -4.16
C ASP A 43 16.25 -10.39 -4.03
N LYS A 44 16.09 -9.54 -5.04
CA LYS A 44 16.52 -8.13 -4.96
C LYS A 44 15.71 -7.30 -3.98
N LEU A 45 14.45 -7.68 -3.78
CA LEU A 45 13.57 -6.97 -2.86
C LEU A 45 13.90 -7.23 -1.40
N GLN A 46 14.42 -8.41 -1.06
CA GLN A 46 14.56 -8.90 0.30
C GLN A 46 15.14 -7.86 1.26
N GLY A 47 16.30 -7.31 0.99
CA GLY A 47 16.95 -6.36 1.90
C GLY A 47 16.21 -5.03 2.10
N ARG A 48 15.38 -4.62 1.13
CA ARG A 48 14.49 -3.45 1.30
C ARG A 48 13.28 -3.80 2.13
N LEU A 49 12.72 -4.98 1.92
CA LEU A 49 11.58 -5.49 2.67
C LEU A 49 11.94 -5.70 4.14
N GLU A 50 13.11 -6.27 4.43
CA GLU A 50 13.63 -6.41 5.81
C GLU A 50 13.66 -5.06 6.55
N LYS A 51 14.22 -4.04 5.90
CA LYS A 51 14.26 -2.68 6.48
C LYS A 51 12.88 -2.09 6.71
N LEU A 52 11.93 -2.35 5.81
CA LEU A 52 10.55 -1.87 5.94
C LEU A 52 9.82 -2.58 7.08
N VAL A 53 9.95 -3.90 7.17
CA VAL A 53 9.38 -4.71 8.26
C VAL A 53 9.97 -4.31 9.60
N ASP A 54 11.29 -4.13 9.70
CA ASP A 54 11.96 -3.64 10.91
C ASP A 54 11.45 -2.26 11.32
N TYR A 55 11.30 -1.33 10.37
CA TYR A 55 10.75 -0.01 10.62
C TYR A 55 9.33 -0.09 11.23
N HIS A 56 8.44 -0.88 10.63
CA HIS A 56 7.09 -1.02 11.13
C HIS A 56 7.04 -1.79 12.45
N ASN A 57 7.88 -2.79 12.64
CA ASN A 57 7.97 -3.54 13.89
C ASN A 57 8.42 -2.65 15.06
N LYS A 58 9.33 -1.71 14.84
CA LYS A 58 9.68 -0.71 15.88
C LYS A 58 8.45 0.12 16.28
N ILE A 59 7.62 0.52 15.32
CA ILE A 59 6.39 1.26 15.61
C ILE A 59 5.38 0.36 16.35
N LEU A 60 5.19 -0.87 15.87
CA LEU A 60 4.27 -1.82 16.49
C LEU A 60 4.62 -2.08 17.96
N VAL A 61 5.89 -2.37 18.23
CA VAL A 61 6.36 -2.73 19.57
C VAL A 61 6.41 -1.51 20.49
N HIS A 62 7.07 -0.42 20.06
CA HIS A 62 7.37 0.69 20.98
C HIS A 62 6.26 1.73 21.07
N LEU A 63 5.41 1.87 20.05
CA LEU A 63 4.33 2.85 20.08
C LEU A 63 2.99 2.22 20.48
N TYR A 64 2.76 0.97 20.07
CA TYR A 64 1.46 0.32 20.25
C TYR A 64 1.48 -0.90 21.18
N ASP A 65 2.63 -1.23 21.77
CA ASP A 65 2.81 -2.43 22.60
C ASP A 65 2.26 -3.71 21.93
N ALA A 66 2.43 -3.80 20.62
CA ALA A 66 1.94 -4.89 19.80
C ALA A 66 3.06 -5.86 19.43
N LYS A 67 2.69 -7.09 19.08
CA LYS A 67 3.66 -8.09 18.65
C LYS A 67 4.28 -7.70 17.30
N PRO A 68 5.59 -7.90 17.12
CA PRO A 68 6.22 -7.72 15.82
C PRO A 68 5.69 -8.76 14.81
N ILE A 69 5.71 -8.38 13.53
CA ILE A 69 5.41 -9.28 12.41
C ILE A 69 6.70 -9.95 11.98
N PRO A 70 6.79 -11.29 11.93
CA PRO A 70 7.94 -11.99 11.40
C PRO A 70 8.17 -11.63 9.93
N PHE A 71 9.43 -11.39 9.56
CA PHE A 71 9.79 -11.09 8.18
C PHE A 71 9.40 -12.22 7.23
N GLU A 72 9.62 -13.47 7.63
CA GLU A 72 9.33 -14.63 6.80
C GLU A 72 7.84 -14.76 6.46
N ASP A 73 6.94 -14.40 7.39
CA ASP A 73 5.49 -14.43 7.11
C ASP A 73 5.13 -13.50 5.95
N VAL A 74 5.74 -12.31 5.90
CA VAL A 74 5.53 -11.34 4.83
C VAL A 74 6.15 -11.83 3.52
N MET A 75 7.35 -12.38 3.60
CA MET A 75 8.09 -12.89 2.44
C MET A 75 7.40 -14.08 1.81
N ASP A 76 6.88 -15.00 2.62
CA ASP A 76 6.15 -16.18 2.14
C ASP A 76 4.82 -15.79 1.47
N GLU A 77 4.12 -14.79 1.99
CA GLU A 77 2.93 -14.25 1.33
C GLU A 77 3.27 -13.70 -0.06
N LEU A 78 4.37 -12.96 -0.19
CA LEU A 78 4.82 -12.44 -1.48
C LEU A 78 5.24 -13.56 -2.44
N ARG A 79 5.96 -14.57 -1.96
CA ARG A 79 6.35 -15.75 -2.76
C ARG A 79 5.13 -16.49 -3.30
N ASN A 80 4.12 -16.71 -2.46
CA ASN A 80 2.87 -17.38 -2.86
C ASN A 80 2.12 -16.66 -3.97
N HIS A 81 2.29 -15.33 -4.09
CA HIS A 81 1.61 -14.51 -5.09
C HIS A 81 2.51 -14.06 -6.25
N GLN A 82 3.79 -14.43 -6.25
CA GLN A 82 4.78 -13.96 -7.23
C GLN A 82 4.34 -14.21 -8.68
N GLY A 83 3.77 -15.37 -8.97
CA GLY A 83 3.27 -15.69 -10.32
C GLY A 83 2.18 -14.73 -10.81
N LEU A 84 1.32 -14.24 -9.90
CA LEU A 84 0.33 -13.21 -10.23
C LEU A 84 1.00 -11.86 -10.52
N PHE A 85 1.96 -11.46 -9.72
CA PHE A 85 2.69 -10.21 -9.91
C PHE A 85 3.41 -10.21 -11.26
N GLN A 86 4.08 -11.30 -11.62
CA GLN A 86 4.75 -11.44 -12.90
C GLN A 86 3.76 -11.42 -14.07
N LYS A 87 2.63 -12.12 -13.96
CA LYS A 87 1.61 -12.20 -15.00
C LYS A 87 0.97 -10.84 -15.32
N PHE A 88 0.70 -10.02 -14.29
CA PHE A 88 -0.05 -8.77 -14.45
C PHE A 88 0.83 -7.51 -14.43
N HIS A 89 2.13 -7.66 -14.29
CA HIS A 89 3.04 -6.52 -14.39
C HIS A 89 3.13 -6.01 -15.83
N SER A 90 2.98 -4.72 -15.99
CA SER A 90 3.13 -4.05 -17.29
C SER A 90 3.47 -2.58 -17.12
N GLY A 91 4.02 -1.99 -18.17
CA GLY A 91 4.24 -0.54 -18.27
C GLY A 91 2.92 0.20 -18.52
N THR A 92 2.10 0.40 -17.48
CA THR A 92 0.75 0.98 -17.59
C THR A 92 0.73 2.30 -18.35
N GLN A 93 1.75 3.16 -18.17
CA GLN A 93 1.82 4.44 -18.87
C GLN A 93 1.96 4.25 -20.38
N ASP A 94 2.79 3.30 -20.82
CA ASP A 94 3.01 3.03 -22.23
C ASP A 94 1.80 2.36 -22.87
N LEU A 95 1.14 1.46 -22.14
CA LEU A 95 -0.13 0.88 -22.56
C LEU A 95 -1.20 1.96 -22.77
N LEU A 96 -1.40 2.85 -21.81
CA LEU A 96 -2.36 3.94 -21.91
C LEU A 96 -2.04 4.88 -23.07
N ARG A 97 -0.77 5.25 -23.24
CA ARG A 97 -0.34 6.08 -24.40
C ARG A 97 -0.63 5.40 -25.74
N GLY A 98 -0.40 4.08 -25.81
CA GLY A 98 -0.74 3.28 -27.00
C GLY A 98 -2.23 3.32 -27.29
N TRP A 99 -3.06 3.05 -26.29
CA TRP A 99 -4.52 3.03 -26.46
C TRP A 99 -5.11 4.39 -26.82
N VAL A 100 -4.56 5.48 -26.29
CA VAL A 100 -4.95 6.85 -26.69
C VAL A 100 -4.60 7.09 -28.16
N LYS A 101 -3.40 6.70 -28.61
CA LYS A 101 -2.99 6.83 -30.03
C LYS A 101 -3.86 6.00 -30.98
N GLU A 102 -4.34 4.85 -30.51
CA GLU A 102 -5.24 3.96 -31.24
C GLU A 102 -6.72 4.40 -31.17
N ASN A 103 -7.00 5.55 -30.54
CA ASN A 103 -8.36 6.06 -30.29
C ASN A 103 -9.27 5.04 -29.57
N LYS A 104 -8.72 4.21 -28.68
CA LYS A 104 -9.53 3.29 -27.86
C LYS A 104 -10.37 4.06 -26.85
N LYS A 105 -11.56 3.57 -26.59
CA LYS A 105 -12.40 4.07 -25.49
C LYS A 105 -11.82 3.57 -24.17
N ILE A 106 -11.50 4.49 -23.27
CA ILE A 106 -10.92 4.20 -21.96
C ILE A 106 -11.88 4.70 -20.88
N ILE A 107 -12.19 3.84 -19.92
CA ILE A 107 -12.98 4.21 -18.73
C ILE A 107 -12.04 4.14 -17.53
N PHE A 108 -12.01 5.22 -16.73
CA PHE A 108 -11.32 5.25 -15.45
C PHE A 108 -12.36 5.09 -14.33
N GLU A 109 -12.20 4.05 -13.53
CA GLU A 109 -13.05 3.78 -12.38
C GLU A 109 -12.21 3.84 -11.12
N GLY A 110 -12.56 4.76 -10.20
CA GLY A 110 -11.98 4.84 -8.86
C GLY A 110 -12.84 4.08 -7.86
N ALA A 111 -12.21 3.63 -6.77
CA ALA A 111 -12.91 2.95 -5.69
C ALA A 111 -13.71 3.92 -4.79
N GLN A 112 -13.33 5.21 -4.78
CA GLN A 112 -13.90 6.26 -3.93
C GLN A 112 -14.63 7.30 -4.77
N GLY A 113 -15.51 8.06 -4.12
CA GLY A 113 -16.12 9.27 -4.71
C GLY A 113 -15.38 10.54 -4.29
N SER A 114 -15.77 11.68 -4.88
CA SER A 114 -15.15 12.99 -4.66
C SER A 114 -15.12 13.42 -3.18
N MET A 115 -16.10 13.01 -2.39
CA MET A 115 -16.16 13.34 -0.96
C MET A 115 -15.07 12.66 -0.13
N LEU A 116 -14.44 11.62 -0.67
CA LEU A 116 -13.34 10.87 -0.03
C LEU A 116 -11.98 11.23 -0.60
N ASP A 117 -11.91 12.23 -1.49
CA ASP A 117 -10.64 12.73 -2.00
C ASP A 117 -9.86 13.45 -0.90
N ILE A 118 -8.54 13.22 -0.83
CA ILE A 118 -7.71 13.75 0.26
C ILE A 118 -7.59 15.28 0.24
N ASP A 119 -7.70 15.89 -0.94
CA ASP A 119 -7.56 17.35 -1.11
C ASP A 119 -8.91 18.06 -1.21
N HIS A 120 -9.91 17.42 -1.82
CA HIS A 120 -11.21 18.02 -2.15
C HIS A 120 -12.39 17.45 -1.36
N GLY A 121 -12.16 16.39 -0.59
CA GLY A 121 -13.20 15.73 0.20
C GLY A 121 -13.40 16.34 1.58
N THR A 122 -14.09 15.57 2.43
CA THR A 122 -14.46 15.95 3.80
C THR A 122 -13.34 15.60 4.80
N TYR A 123 -12.18 16.22 4.65
CA TYR A 123 -11.05 15.98 5.55
C TYR A 123 -11.45 16.19 7.02
N PRO A 124 -11.05 15.32 7.97
CA PRO A 124 -10.11 14.20 7.83
C PRO A 124 -10.75 12.85 7.40
N TYR A 125 -12.04 12.82 7.13
CA TYR A 125 -12.80 11.60 6.77
C TYR A 125 -12.67 11.32 5.26
N VAL A 126 -11.46 11.08 4.83
CA VAL A 126 -11.05 10.84 3.43
C VAL A 126 -10.20 9.58 3.31
N THR A 127 -9.89 9.18 2.08
CA THR A 127 -9.04 7.99 1.83
C THR A 127 -7.60 8.38 1.54
#